data_c67993ab40e9e8f6209096bf41091d56
#
_entry.id   c67993ab40e9e8f6209096bf41091d56
#
_cell.length_a   1.000
_cell.length_b   1.000
_cell.length_c   1.000
_cell.angle_alpha   90.00
_cell.angle_beta   90.00
_cell.angle_gamma   90.00
#
_symmetry.space_group_name_H-M   'P 1'
#
loop_
_entity.id
_entity.type
_entity.pdbx_description
1 polymer ?
#
loop_
_entity_poly.entity_id
_entity_poly.type
_entity_poly.pdbx_seq_one_letter_code
_entity_poly.pdbx_strand_id
1 'polypeptide(L)' 'MLNGVQGMVGDTALVTKEIAGEHHPGRVRARGEEWFAIPLDPDGTIPVGTNVIVADVERGLLVVYASDS' A
#
# COMPACT_ATOMS: atom_id res chain seq x y z
N MET A 1 15.24 -9.52 -14.75
CA MET A 1 15.04 -8.07 -14.76
C MET A 1 14.07 -7.64 -13.68
N LEU A 2 14.47 -6.74 -12.89
CA LEU A 2 13.58 -6.24 -11.88
C LEU A 2 12.55 -5.33 -12.46
N ASN A 3 11.34 -5.48 -12.02
CA ASN A 3 10.34 -4.49 -12.32
C ASN A 3 10.35 -3.45 -11.20
N GLY A 4 9.68 -2.35 -11.39
CA GLY A 4 9.67 -1.29 -10.43
C GLY A 4 8.99 -1.63 -9.10
N VAL A 5 8.20 -2.70 -9.09
CA VAL A 5 7.42 -3.03 -7.91
C VAL A 5 8.30 -3.41 -6.74
N GLN A 6 9.33 -4.22 -7.00
CA GLN A 6 10.23 -4.64 -5.95
C GLN A 6 10.98 -3.47 -5.32
N GLY A 7 11.24 -2.45 -6.10
CA GLY A 7 11.97 -1.30 -5.61
C GLY A 7 11.13 -0.33 -4.80
N MET A 8 9.85 -0.60 -4.62
CA MET A 8 8.97 0.32 -3.92
C MET A 8 8.98 0.16 -2.39
N VAL A 9 9.61 -0.89 -1.88
CA VAL A 9 9.70 -1.08 -0.43
C VAL A 9 10.39 0.13 0.18
N GLY A 10 9.75 0.73 1.18
CA GLY A 10 10.24 1.95 1.81
C GLY A 10 9.66 3.23 1.24
N ASP A 11 8.99 3.16 0.10
CA ASP A 11 8.37 4.34 -0.48
C ASP A 11 7.15 4.77 0.32
N THR A 12 6.83 6.05 0.25
CA THR A 12 5.56 6.54 0.78
C THR A 12 4.52 6.52 -0.32
N ALA A 13 3.27 6.38 0.08
CA ALA A 13 2.15 6.39 -0.85
C ALA A 13 0.94 7.01 -0.17
N LEU A 14 -0.06 7.33 -0.99
CA LEU A 14 -1.29 7.94 -0.48
C LEU A 14 -2.46 7.01 -0.78
N VAL A 15 -3.25 6.72 0.23
CA VAL A 15 -4.42 5.85 0.04
C VAL A 15 -5.48 6.61 -0.75
N THR A 16 -5.87 6.05 -1.88
CA THR A 16 -6.90 6.64 -2.76
C THR A 16 -8.20 5.83 -2.72
N LYS A 17 -8.14 4.60 -2.22
CA LYS A 17 -9.33 3.79 -1.97
C LYS A 17 -9.10 3.06 -0.67
N GLU A 18 -10.10 3.09 0.21
CA GLU A 18 -9.97 2.51 1.55
C GLU A 18 -9.47 1.07 1.51
N ILE A 19 -8.57 0.76 2.42
CA ILE A 19 -8.02 -0.59 2.61
C ILE A 19 -8.73 -1.15 3.84
N ALA A 20 -9.44 -2.26 3.67
CA ALA A 20 -10.24 -2.82 4.76
C ALA A 20 -9.87 -4.28 4.99
N GLY A 21 -8.70 -4.49 5.57
CA GLY A 21 -8.20 -5.83 5.85
C GLY A 21 -7.56 -6.45 4.62
N GLU A 22 -6.91 -7.59 4.84
CA GLU A 22 -6.17 -8.22 3.75
C GLU A 22 -7.07 -8.81 2.67
N HIS A 23 -8.35 -9.01 2.97
CA HIS A 23 -9.28 -9.58 2.00
C HIS A 23 -10.05 -8.52 1.23
N HIS A 24 -9.84 -7.26 1.53
CA HIS A 24 -10.50 -6.15 0.85
C HIS A 24 -9.46 -5.11 0.46
N PRO A 25 -8.64 -5.43 -0.55
CA PRO A 25 -7.58 -4.50 -0.96
C PRO A 25 -8.14 -3.15 -1.37
N GLY A 26 -7.43 -2.12 -0.98
CA GLY A 26 -7.73 -0.78 -1.46
C GLY A 26 -6.74 -0.39 -2.53
N ARG A 27 -6.54 0.91 -2.68
CA ARG A 27 -5.57 1.43 -3.65
C ARG A 27 -4.76 2.54 -3.04
N VAL A 28 -3.53 2.62 -3.48
CA VAL A 28 -2.64 3.71 -3.10
C VAL A 28 -2.03 4.28 -4.36
N ARG A 29 -1.67 5.56 -4.29
CA ARG A 29 -0.95 6.21 -5.38
C ARG A 29 0.51 6.35 -4.97
N ALA A 30 1.37 5.83 -5.81
CA ALA A 30 2.80 5.93 -5.60
C ALA A 30 3.47 6.04 -6.96
N ARG A 31 4.48 6.91 -7.07
CA ARG A 31 5.23 7.09 -8.31
C ARG A 31 4.34 7.43 -9.49
N GLY A 32 3.25 8.16 -9.22
CA GLY A 32 2.35 8.62 -10.27
C GLY A 32 1.38 7.57 -10.77
N GLU A 33 1.33 6.40 -10.16
CA GLU A 33 0.44 5.32 -10.56
C GLU A 33 -0.34 4.80 -9.37
N GLU A 34 -1.44 4.13 -9.66
CA GLU A 34 -2.24 3.50 -8.63
C GLU A 34 -1.92 2.02 -8.55
N TRP A 35 -1.83 1.53 -7.33
CA TRP A 35 -1.49 0.15 -7.04
C TRP A 35 -2.50 -0.42 -6.07
N PHE A 36 -2.83 -1.69 -6.21
CA PHE A 36 -3.63 -2.36 -5.19
C PHE A 36 -2.76 -2.55 -3.95
N ALA A 37 -3.38 -2.41 -2.79
CA ALA A 37 -2.65 -2.50 -1.54
C ALA A 37 -3.47 -3.19 -0.47
N ILE A 38 -2.76 -3.91 0.40
CA ILE A 38 -3.35 -4.55 1.58
C ILE A 38 -2.60 -4.06 2.80
N PRO A 39 -3.21 -4.14 3.98
CA PRO A 39 -2.54 -3.64 5.18
C PRO A 39 -1.55 -4.67 5.70
N LEU A 40 -0.47 -4.18 6.30
CA LEU A 40 0.50 -5.05 6.97
C LEU A 40 -0.16 -5.80 8.11
N ASP A 41 -1.04 -5.12 8.85
CA ASP A 41 -1.87 -5.76 9.86
C ASP A 41 -3.09 -6.35 9.13
N PRO A 42 -3.24 -7.68 9.07
CA PRO A 42 -4.29 -8.28 8.25
C PRO A 42 -5.71 -7.80 8.57
N ASP A 43 -5.93 -7.32 9.78
CA ASP A 43 -7.24 -6.82 10.17
C ASP A 43 -7.32 -5.29 10.14
N GLY A 44 -6.28 -4.65 9.69
CA GLY A 44 -6.21 -3.20 9.72
C GLY A 44 -7.10 -2.55 8.69
N THR A 45 -7.57 -1.35 9.01
CA THR A 45 -8.33 -0.53 8.08
C THR A 45 -7.60 0.79 7.92
N ILE A 46 -7.41 1.21 6.69
CA ILE A 46 -6.69 2.46 6.41
C ILE A 46 -7.56 3.30 5.49
N PRO A 47 -8.03 4.45 5.97
CA PRO A 47 -8.96 5.27 5.17
C PRO A 47 -8.26 6.05 4.06
N VAL A 48 -9.06 6.49 3.11
CA VAL A 48 -8.60 7.35 2.03
C VAL A 48 -7.96 8.60 2.62
N GLY A 49 -6.86 9.03 2.01
CA GLY A 49 -6.16 10.23 2.45
C GLY A 49 -5.04 9.96 3.44
N THR A 50 -4.88 8.73 3.87
CA THR A 50 -3.81 8.38 4.80
C THR A 50 -2.50 8.19 4.06
N ASN A 51 -1.42 8.73 4.61
CA ASN A 51 -0.08 8.46 4.09
C ASN A 51 0.39 7.12 4.66
N VAL A 52 0.91 6.28 3.78
CA VAL A 52 1.36 4.95 4.17
C VAL A 52 2.77 4.73 3.66
N ILE A 53 3.41 3.71 4.21
CA ILE A 53 4.75 3.28 3.79
C ILE A 53 4.62 1.86 3.26
N VAL A 54 5.28 1.59 2.15
CA VAL A 54 5.28 0.26 1.55
C VAL A 54 6.26 -0.62 2.31
N ALA A 55 5.75 -1.66 2.94
CA ALA A 55 6.57 -2.57 3.74
C ALA A 55 7.04 -3.77 2.93
N ASP A 56 6.25 -4.19 1.95
CA ASP A 56 6.57 -5.39 1.19
C ASP A 56 5.73 -5.40 -0.08
N VAL A 57 6.05 -6.33 -0.95
CA VAL A 57 5.29 -6.54 -2.18
C VAL A 57 4.99 -8.03 -2.27
N GLU A 58 3.72 -8.36 -2.43
CA GLU A 58 3.29 -9.76 -2.53
C GLU A 58 2.34 -9.92 -3.69
N ARG A 59 2.74 -10.70 -4.69
CA ARG A 59 1.87 -11.04 -5.83
C ARG A 59 1.30 -9.81 -6.52
N GLY A 60 2.11 -8.76 -6.63
CA GLY A 60 1.65 -7.54 -7.28
C GLY A 60 0.86 -6.61 -6.39
N LEU A 61 0.66 -6.98 -5.12
CA LEU A 61 0.00 -6.13 -4.13
C LEU A 61 1.06 -5.47 -3.28
N LEU A 62 0.83 -4.22 -2.95
CA LEU A 62 1.70 -3.54 -2.00
C LEU A 62 1.18 -3.80 -0.59
N VAL A 63 2.08 -4.18 0.31
CA VAL A 63 1.73 -4.34 1.72
C VAL A 63 2.15 -3.05 2.40
N VAL A 64 1.19 -2.35 2.99
CA VAL A 64 1.45 -1.00 3.49
C VAL A 64 1.02 -0.86 4.94
N TYR A 65 1.58 0.15 5.61
CA TYR A 65 1.15 0.51 6.96
C TYR A 65 1.11 2.02 7.06
N ALA A 66 0.26 2.51 7.96
CA ALA A 66 0.08 3.95 8.11
C ALA A 66 1.35 4.59 8.64
N SER A 67 1.68 5.73 8.07
CA SER A 67 2.80 6.54 8.57
C SER A 67 2.30 7.31 9.78
N ASP A 68 3.08 7.31 10.83
CA ASP A 68 2.69 7.96 12.09
C ASP A 68 3.10 9.41 12.19
N SER A 69 3.65 9.94 11.19
CA SER A 69 4.14 11.32 11.27
C SER A 69 3.02 12.33 11.24
#